data_4cd29802b6695f88023d420449607e34
#
_entry.id   4cd29802b6695f88023d420449607e34
#
_cell.length_a   1.000
_cell.length_b   1.000
_cell.length_c   1.000
_cell.angle_alpha   90.00
_cell.angle_beta   90.00
_cell.angle_gamma   90.00
#
_symmetry.space_group_name_H-M   'P 1'
#
loop_
_entity.id
_entity.type
_entity.pdbx_description
1 polymer ?
#
loop_
_entity_poly.entity_id
_entity_poly.type
_entity_poly.pdbx_seq_one_letter_code
_entity_poly.pdbx_strand_id
1 'polypeptide(L)'
;MIPKTPVIREALVLMKDWEEEPQHVLHVTDWAVQLFENLSSEHKLGKKELDYLAAGALLHDTGWATATDDRPHHKESARRIREHPWRNLTQKEREFVALVARYHRKSAPSSQHNRFKNLETGRRDVLRWLAGILRIADAMDRSHKQKLVLDKLELRPGVCLIHARGEGEEEANLGLQRKSDLFQQVSGRQPFLKIASS
;
A
#
# COMPACT_ATOMS: atom_id res chain seq x y z
N MET A 1 -0.30 -14.20 1.47
CA MET A 1 -0.30 -14.40 2.97
C MET A 1 0.64 -13.39 3.61
N ILE A 2 0.18 -12.64 4.62
CA ILE A 2 0.98 -11.61 5.32
C ILE A 2 2.24 -12.25 5.94
N PRO A 3 3.45 -11.69 5.73
CA PRO A 3 4.70 -12.23 6.26
C PRO A 3 4.70 -12.31 7.80
N LYS A 4 5.45 -13.28 8.36
CA LYS A 4 5.56 -13.47 9.83
C LYS A 4 6.91 -13.00 10.38
N THR A 5 7.42 -11.88 9.89
CA THR A 5 8.71 -11.31 10.33
C THR A 5 8.57 -10.53 11.65
N PRO A 6 9.66 -10.23 12.36
CA PRO A 6 9.60 -9.41 13.57
C PRO A 6 8.99 -8.03 13.33
N VAL A 7 9.29 -7.38 12.19
CA VAL A 7 8.70 -6.09 11.79
C VAL A 7 7.17 -6.20 11.67
N ILE A 8 6.69 -7.24 11.01
CA ILE A 8 5.25 -7.43 10.78
C ILE A 8 4.53 -7.77 12.08
N ARG A 9 5.14 -8.57 12.96
CA ARG A 9 4.55 -8.82 14.29
C ARG A 9 4.39 -7.54 15.10
N GLU A 10 5.39 -6.64 15.08
CA GLU A 10 5.32 -5.33 15.72
C GLU A 10 4.24 -4.45 15.08
N ALA A 11 4.18 -4.38 13.75
CA ALA A 11 3.14 -3.65 13.02
C ALA A 11 1.72 -4.15 13.31
N LEU A 12 1.52 -5.46 13.46
CA LEU A 12 0.22 -6.05 13.83
C LEU A 12 -0.22 -5.66 15.26
N VAL A 13 0.71 -5.53 16.20
CA VAL A 13 0.39 -5.03 17.55
C VAL A 13 -0.05 -3.58 17.44
N LEU A 14 0.71 -2.74 16.76
CA LEU A 14 0.36 -1.31 16.57
C LEU A 14 -0.96 -1.13 15.83
N MET A 15 -1.22 -1.93 14.81
CA MET A 15 -2.48 -1.93 14.09
C MET A 15 -3.66 -2.20 15.02
N LYS A 16 -3.57 -3.21 15.87
CA LYS A 16 -4.64 -3.52 16.85
C LYS A 16 -4.91 -2.38 17.83
N ASP A 17 -3.86 -1.65 18.21
CA ASP A 17 -3.98 -0.55 19.17
C ASP A 17 -4.42 0.77 18.53
N TRP A 18 -4.18 0.95 17.23
CA TRP A 18 -4.32 2.24 16.56
C TRP A 18 -5.42 2.29 15.51
N GLU A 19 -5.89 1.15 15.03
CA GLU A 19 -6.78 1.07 13.87
C GLU A 19 -8.24 0.83 14.29
N GLU A 20 -9.14 1.63 13.75
CA GLU A 20 -10.59 1.53 14.00
C GLU A 20 -11.25 0.48 13.10
N GLU A 21 -10.69 0.25 11.89
CA GLU A 21 -11.21 -0.71 10.89
C GLU A 21 -10.19 -1.83 10.57
N PRO A 22 -9.81 -2.68 11.54
CA PRO A 22 -8.73 -3.66 11.37
C PRO A 22 -8.98 -4.66 10.23
N GLN A 23 -10.24 -4.97 9.90
CA GLN A 23 -10.55 -5.89 8.80
C GLN A 23 -10.20 -5.29 7.43
N HIS A 24 -10.43 -3.98 7.25
CA HIS A 24 -10.03 -3.26 6.05
C HIS A 24 -8.51 -3.33 5.84
N VAL A 25 -7.73 -2.89 6.82
CA VAL A 25 -6.27 -2.83 6.65
C VAL A 25 -5.63 -4.21 6.52
N LEU A 26 -6.19 -5.25 7.15
CA LEU A 26 -5.77 -6.63 6.96
C LEU A 26 -6.03 -7.12 5.53
N HIS A 27 -7.22 -6.83 5.01
CA HIS A 27 -7.59 -7.18 3.64
C HIS A 27 -6.73 -6.43 2.60
N VAL A 28 -6.55 -5.13 2.78
CA VAL A 28 -5.64 -4.31 1.94
C VAL A 28 -4.21 -4.83 2.01
N THR A 29 -3.74 -5.25 3.18
CA THR A 29 -2.39 -5.82 3.34
C THR A 29 -2.25 -7.14 2.58
N ASP A 30 -3.26 -8.02 2.65
CA ASP A 30 -3.23 -9.30 1.92
C ASP A 30 -3.23 -9.05 0.40
N TRP A 31 -4.03 -8.11 -0.10
CA TRP A 31 -3.99 -7.66 -1.49
C TRP A 31 -2.61 -7.11 -1.88
N ALA A 32 -2.02 -6.24 -1.06
CA ALA A 32 -0.72 -5.64 -1.33
C ALA A 32 0.39 -6.69 -1.42
N VAL A 33 0.38 -7.68 -0.52
CA VAL A 33 1.33 -8.81 -0.53
C VAL A 33 1.17 -9.64 -1.80
N GLN A 34 -0.05 -10.03 -2.16
CA GLN A 34 -0.32 -10.81 -3.36
C GLN A 34 0.07 -10.05 -4.64
N LEU A 35 -0.25 -8.76 -4.75
CA LEU A 35 0.17 -7.91 -5.86
C LEU A 35 1.69 -7.83 -5.96
N PHE A 36 2.39 -7.63 -4.83
CA PHE A 36 3.84 -7.59 -4.79
C PHE A 36 4.46 -8.89 -5.29
N GLU A 37 3.98 -10.05 -4.82
CA GLU A 37 4.48 -11.36 -5.22
C GLU A 37 4.25 -11.61 -6.73
N ASN A 38 3.07 -11.29 -7.25
CA ASN A 38 2.72 -11.46 -8.67
C ASN A 38 3.48 -10.48 -9.60
N LEU A 39 3.93 -9.34 -9.09
CA LEU A 39 4.70 -8.34 -9.84
C LEU A 39 6.22 -8.48 -9.66
N SER A 40 6.70 -9.55 -9.02
CA SER A 40 8.11 -9.74 -8.67
C SER A 40 9.07 -9.71 -9.86
N SER A 41 8.64 -10.19 -11.03
CA SER A 41 9.42 -10.12 -12.28
C SER A 41 9.58 -8.68 -12.81
N GLU A 42 8.66 -7.78 -12.45
CA GLU A 42 8.66 -6.39 -12.90
C GLU A 42 9.54 -5.51 -12.00
N HIS A 43 9.25 -5.52 -10.68
CA HIS A 43 9.95 -4.64 -9.74
C HIS A 43 11.26 -5.22 -9.21
N LYS A 44 11.49 -6.55 -9.24
CA LYS A 44 12.70 -7.24 -8.77
C LYS A 44 13.09 -6.91 -7.32
N LEU A 45 12.12 -6.53 -6.48
CA LEU A 45 12.33 -6.21 -5.07
C LEU A 45 12.30 -7.49 -4.22
N GLY A 46 12.93 -7.42 -3.02
CA GLY A 46 13.11 -8.58 -2.16
C GLY A 46 12.19 -8.61 -0.93
N LYS A 47 12.48 -9.55 -0.03
CA LYS A 47 11.70 -9.77 1.20
C LYS A 47 11.66 -8.56 2.12
N LYS A 48 12.73 -7.76 2.16
CA LYS A 48 12.82 -6.57 2.98
C LYS A 48 11.84 -5.49 2.53
N GLU A 49 11.72 -5.31 1.22
CA GLU A 49 10.77 -4.38 0.62
C GLU A 49 9.32 -4.85 0.80
N LEU A 50 9.09 -6.17 0.77
CA LEU A 50 7.80 -6.76 1.12
C LEU A 50 7.42 -6.46 2.57
N ASP A 51 8.35 -6.56 3.52
CA ASP A 51 8.10 -6.18 4.91
C ASP A 51 7.74 -4.70 5.05
N TYR A 52 8.41 -3.81 4.33
CA TYR A 52 8.07 -2.38 4.35
C TYR A 52 6.68 -2.09 3.76
N LEU A 53 6.33 -2.78 2.66
CA LEU A 53 5.00 -2.68 2.07
C LEU A 53 3.92 -3.16 3.03
N ALA A 54 4.10 -4.35 3.60
CA ALA A 54 3.12 -4.95 4.50
C ALA A 54 2.96 -4.14 5.80
N ALA A 55 4.06 -3.65 6.40
CA ALA A 55 3.99 -2.78 7.57
C ALA A 55 3.31 -1.44 7.23
N GLY A 56 3.63 -0.85 6.07
CA GLY A 56 2.97 0.36 5.59
C GLY A 56 1.47 0.15 5.33
N ALA A 57 1.08 -1.00 4.79
CA ALA A 57 -0.32 -1.36 4.54
C ALA A 57 -1.10 -1.60 5.84
N LEU A 58 -0.52 -2.30 6.82
CA LEU A 58 -1.14 -2.50 8.14
C LEU A 58 -1.43 -1.18 8.89
N LEU A 59 -0.66 -0.12 8.59
CA LEU A 59 -0.70 1.11 9.37
C LEU A 59 -1.12 2.35 8.54
N HIS A 60 -1.56 2.17 7.29
CA HIS A 60 -1.78 3.31 6.38
C HIS A 60 -2.93 4.23 6.82
N ASP A 61 -3.93 3.69 7.49
CA ASP A 61 -5.14 4.40 7.92
C ASP A 61 -5.22 4.66 9.43
N THR A 62 -4.25 4.20 10.22
CA THR A 62 -4.20 4.37 11.69
C THR A 62 -4.24 5.83 12.17
N GLY A 63 -4.15 6.78 11.28
CA GLY A 63 -4.23 8.21 11.59
C GLY A 63 -5.65 8.77 11.63
N TRP A 64 -6.69 8.00 11.30
CA TRP A 64 -8.07 8.52 11.27
C TRP A 64 -8.53 9.06 12.62
N ALA A 65 -8.33 8.32 13.69
CA ALA A 65 -8.75 8.71 15.05
C ALA A 65 -8.15 10.05 15.53
N THR A 66 -7.02 10.48 14.96
CA THR A 66 -6.29 11.70 15.39
C THR A 66 -6.05 12.69 14.25
N ALA A 67 -6.71 12.48 13.09
CA ALA A 67 -6.62 13.38 11.95
C ALA A 67 -7.26 14.75 12.25
N THR A 68 -6.70 15.79 11.63
CA THR A 68 -7.23 17.15 11.64
C THR A 68 -7.23 17.71 10.22
N ASP A 69 -7.90 18.85 10.00
CA ASP A 69 -7.92 19.52 8.69
C ASP A 69 -6.49 19.83 8.19
N ASP A 70 -5.61 20.30 9.08
CA ASP A 70 -4.21 20.59 8.75
C ASP A 70 -3.36 19.33 8.59
N ARG A 71 -3.76 18.25 9.24
CA ARG A 71 -3.06 16.96 9.20
C ARG A 71 -4.01 15.81 8.89
N PRO A 72 -4.35 15.62 7.60
CA PRO A 72 -5.18 14.51 7.16
C PRO A 72 -4.60 13.14 7.55
N HIS A 73 -5.48 12.11 7.72
CA HIS A 73 -5.10 10.80 8.27
C HIS A 73 -3.82 10.19 7.67
N HIS A 74 -3.61 10.25 6.35
CA HIS A 74 -2.40 9.69 5.74
C HIS A 74 -1.10 10.39 6.16
N LYS A 75 -1.14 11.68 6.53
CA LYS A 75 -0.01 12.40 7.14
C LYS A 75 0.14 11.99 8.60
N GLU A 76 -0.97 11.81 9.27
CA GLU A 76 -1.01 11.43 10.68
C GLU A 76 -0.56 9.97 10.88
N SER A 77 -1.01 9.02 10.06
CA SER A 77 -0.48 7.65 10.03
C SER A 77 1.05 7.64 9.88
N ALA A 78 1.55 8.39 8.90
CA ALA A 78 3.00 8.51 8.70
C ALA A 78 3.73 9.15 9.88
N ARG A 79 3.12 10.10 10.61
CA ARG A 79 3.69 10.67 11.83
C ARG A 79 3.78 9.62 12.93
N ARG A 80 2.69 8.91 13.21
CA ARG A 80 2.62 7.86 14.23
C ARG A 80 3.66 6.76 13.97
N ILE A 81 3.75 6.25 12.73
CA ILE A 81 4.76 5.26 12.33
C ILE A 81 6.19 5.76 12.59
N ARG A 82 6.47 7.02 12.29
CA ARG A 82 7.79 7.63 12.43
C ARG A 82 8.20 7.83 13.88
N GLU A 83 7.26 8.25 14.72
CA GLU A 83 7.50 8.58 16.12
C GLU A 83 7.53 7.35 17.03
N HIS A 84 6.93 6.23 16.60
CA HIS A 84 6.97 4.99 17.38
C HIS A 84 8.42 4.48 17.54
N PRO A 85 8.80 4.05 18.75
CA PRO A 85 10.14 3.49 19.04
C PRO A 85 10.26 2.02 18.59
N TRP A 86 10.25 1.79 17.27
CA TRP A 86 10.34 0.46 16.69
C TRP A 86 11.57 -0.31 17.20
N ARG A 87 11.38 -1.57 17.56
CA ARG A 87 12.46 -2.48 17.96
C ARG A 87 13.16 -3.13 16.78
N ASN A 88 12.44 -3.30 15.67
CA ASN A 88 12.87 -4.06 14.50
C ASN A 88 13.13 -3.21 13.26
N LEU A 89 13.02 -1.91 13.36
CA LEU A 89 13.33 -0.95 12.29
C LEU A 89 14.31 0.11 12.78
N THR A 90 15.34 0.36 11.98
CA THR A 90 16.22 1.52 12.14
C THR A 90 15.46 2.82 11.86
N GLN A 91 16.03 3.96 12.25
CA GLN A 91 15.42 5.27 11.97
C GLN A 91 15.16 5.51 10.48
N LYS A 92 16.06 5.08 9.59
CA LYS A 92 15.89 5.22 8.14
C LYS A 92 14.77 4.31 7.62
N GLU A 93 14.63 3.12 8.17
CA GLU A 93 13.62 2.15 7.75
C GLU A 93 12.21 2.54 8.22
N ARG A 94 12.06 3.00 9.48
CA ARG A 94 10.76 3.52 9.95
C ARG A 94 10.30 4.77 9.17
N GLU A 95 11.23 5.66 8.79
CA GLU A 95 10.92 6.77 7.89
C GLU A 95 10.42 6.25 6.54
N PHE A 96 11.04 5.20 6.00
CA PHE A 96 10.65 4.61 4.73
C PHE A 96 9.25 3.97 4.79
N VAL A 97 8.95 3.19 5.83
CA VAL A 97 7.61 2.62 6.07
C VAL A 97 6.58 3.73 6.23
N ALA A 98 6.91 4.79 6.97
CA ALA A 98 6.05 5.97 7.12
C ALA A 98 5.74 6.64 5.76
N LEU A 99 6.70 6.69 4.84
CA LEU A 99 6.49 7.22 3.50
C LEU A 99 5.63 6.29 2.64
N VAL A 100 5.76 4.95 2.75
CA VAL A 100 4.86 4.00 2.09
C VAL A 100 3.40 4.27 2.51
N ALA A 101 3.13 4.32 3.81
CA ALA A 101 1.81 4.65 4.34
C ALA A 101 1.34 6.06 3.91
N ARG A 102 2.24 7.07 3.94
CA ARG A 102 1.95 8.45 3.55
C ARG A 102 1.42 8.58 2.12
N TYR A 103 1.97 7.78 1.19
CA TYR A 103 1.68 7.90 -0.23
C TYR A 103 0.62 6.93 -0.77
N HIS A 104 -0.14 6.24 0.11
CA HIS A 104 -1.25 5.39 -0.32
C HIS A 104 -2.38 6.17 -1.02
N ARG A 105 -2.44 7.50 -0.84
CA ARG A 105 -3.43 8.39 -1.46
C ARG A 105 -2.92 9.81 -1.68
N LYS A 106 -3.77 10.64 -2.33
CA LYS A 106 -3.46 12.05 -2.64
C LYS A 106 -2.23 12.17 -3.53
N SER A 107 -1.38 13.18 -3.28
CA SER A 107 -0.22 13.49 -4.12
C SER A 107 0.75 12.31 -4.21
N ALA A 108 1.24 12.03 -5.41
CA ALA A 108 2.35 11.11 -5.63
C ALA A 108 3.66 11.61 -5.00
N PRO A 109 4.64 10.72 -4.74
CA PRO A 109 5.97 11.11 -4.29
C PRO A 109 6.62 12.12 -5.26
N SER A 110 7.06 13.27 -4.75
CA SER A 110 7.61 14.37 -5.55
C SER A 110 8.87 14.94 -4.91
N SER A 111 9.79 15.46 -5.75
CA SER A 111 10.99 16.18 -5.30
C SER A 111 10.68 17.46 -4.49
N GLN A 112 9.46 17.96 -4.56
CA GLN A 112 8.98 19.05 -3.69
C GLN A 112 8.71 18.59 -2.25
N HIS A 113 8.58 17.29 -2.01
CA HIS A 113 8.41 16.72 -0.68
C HIS A 113 9.78 16.44 -0.05
N ASN A 114 10.21 17.25 0.92
CA ASN A 114 11.54 17.17 1.53
C ASN A 114 11.94 15.75 1.97
N ARG A 115 11.04 15.00 2.61
CA ARG A 115 11.32 13.63 3.06
C ARG A 115 11.58 12.67 1.92
N PHE A 116 10.85 12.79 0.81
CA PHE A 116 11.09 12.02 -0.41
C PHE A 116 12.39 12.45 -1.09
N LYS A 117 12.64 13.75 -1.20
CA LYS A 117 13.87 14.31 -1.78
C LYS A 117 15.13 13.84 -1.06
N ASN A 118 15.05 13.60 0.24
CA ASN A 118 16.19 13.16 1.07
C ASN A 118 16.46 11.64 0.99
N LEU A 119 15.61 10.87 0.29
CA LEU A 119 15.90 9.47 0.01
C LEU A 119 17.00 9.36 -1.07
N GLU A 120 17.82 8.34 -0.95
CA GLU A 120 18.73 7.91 -2.03
C GLU A 120 17.94 7.57 -3.30
N THR A 121 18.51 7.80 -4.48
CA THR A 121 17.80 7.66 -5.76
C THR A 121 17.14 6.28 -5.92
N GLY A 122 17.88 5.19 -5.71
CA GLY A 122 17.31 3.84 -5.78
C GLY A 122 16.17 3.59 -4.79
N ARG A 123 16.24 4.19 -3.59
CA ARG A 123 15.16 4.11 -2.58
C ARG A 123 13.90 4.87 -3.00
N ARG A 124 14.02 5.93 -3.81
CA ARG A 124 12.86 6.66 -4.35
C ARG A 124 12.06 5.80 -5.31
N ASP A 125 12.73 5.01 -6.15
CA ASP A 125 12.05 4.13 -7.11
C ASP A 125 11.38 2.95 -6.39
N VAL A 126 12.05 2.37 -5.39
CA VAL A 126 11.43 1.38 -4.50
C VAL A 126 10.18 1.94 -3.84
N LEU A 127 10.24 3.15 -3.27
CA LEU A 127 9.09 3.78 -2.62
C LEU A 127 7.92 3.99 -3.60
N ARG A 128 8.20 4.41 -4.84
CA ARG A 128 7.16 4.58 -5.86
C ARG A 128 6.46 3.26 -6.18
N TRP A 129 7.22 2.16 -6.32
CA TRP A 129 6.65 0.83 -6.50
C TRP A 129 5.76 0.41 -5.34
N LEU A 130 6.27 0.50 -4.09
CA LEU A 130 5.51 0.07 -2.92
C LEU A 130 4.24 0.91 -2.71
N ALA A 131 4.35 2.22 -2.86
CA ALA A 131 3.19 3.11 -2.76
C ALA A 131 2.19 2.89 -3.91
N GLY A 132 2.67 2.61 -5.13
CA GLY A 132 1.83 2.26 -6.27
C GLY A 132 1.04 0.97 -6.04
N ILE A 133 1.70 -0.08 -5.54
CA ILE A 133 1.05 -1.35 -5.18
C ILE A 133 0.02 -1.13 -4.06
N LEU A 134 0.37 -0.38 -3.00
CA LEU A 134 -0.56 -0.11 -1.90
C LEU A 134 -1.80 0.66 -2.37
N ARG A 135 -1.65 1.61 -3.30
CA ARG A 135 -2.78 2.34 -3.91
C ARG A 135 -3.75 1.42 -4.64
N ILE A 136 -3.23 0.44 -5.38
CA ILE A 136 -4.08 -0.56 -6.05
C ILE A 136 -4.77 -1.43 -5.01
N ALA A 137 -4.03 -1.94 -4.02
CA ALA A 137 -4.59 -2.79 -2.96
C ALA A 137 -5.72 -2.08 -2.18
N ASP A 138 -5.52 -0.83 -1.79
CA ASP A 138 -6.52 -0.01 -1.10
C ASP A 138 -7.75 0.31 -2.01
N ALA A 139 -7.56 0.39 -3.33
CA ALA A 139 -8.67 0.52 -4.26
C ALA A 139 -9.56 -0.73 -4.30
N MET A 140 -9.01 -1.94 -4.06
CA MET A 140 -9.76 -3.20 -4.09
C MET A 140 -10.72 -3.35 -2.90
N ASP A 141 -10.52 -2.63 -1.81
CA ASP A 141 -11.46 -2.63 -0.67
C ASP A 141 -12.01 -1.23 -0.35
N ARG A 142 -12.25 -0.43 -1.39
CA ARG A 142 -12.77 0.93 -1.26
C ARG A 142 -14.09 1.01 -0.47
N SER A 143 -14.91 -0.02 -0.53
CA SER A 143 -16.18 -0.11 0.21
C SER A 143 -16.02 -0.56 1.67
N HIS A 144 -14.82 -0.96 2.08
CA HIS A 144 -14.49 -1.54 3.38
C HIS A 144 -15.32 -2.79 3.73
N LYS A 145 -15.71 -3.58 2.70
CA LYS A 145 -16.55 -4.78 2.86
C LYS A 145 -15.76 -6.10 2.72
N GLN A 146 -14.48 -6.06 2.37
CA GLN A 146 -13.57 -7.20 2.22
C GLN A 146 -14.11 -8.31 1.29
N LYS A 147 -14.82 -7.93 0.22
CA LYS A 147 -15.55 -8.87 -0.63
C LYS A 147 -14.78 -9.34 -1.88
N LEU A 148 -13.77 -8.60 -2.31
CA LEU A 148 -12.98 -8.95 -3.49
C LEU A 148 -11.78 -9.80 -3.11
N VAL A 149 -11.54 -10.88 -3.85
CA VAL A 149 -10.38 -11.77 -3.68
C VAL A 149 -9.63 -11.85 -5.00
N LEU A 150 -8.31 -11.66 -4.94
CA LEU A 150 -7.43 -11.78 -6.11
C LEU A 150 -7.35 -13.25 -6.55
N ASP A 151 -7.54 -13.49 -7.84
CA ASP A 151 -7.30 -14.80 -8.45
C ASP A 151 -5.94 -14.84 -9.17
N LYS A 152 -5.67 -13.88 -10.05
CA LYS A 152 -4.40 -13.76 -10.78
C LYS A 152 -4.18 -12.37 -11.34
N LEU A 153 -2.93 -12.06 -11.69
CA LEU A 153 -2.58 -10.93 -12.56
C LEU A 153 -2.22 -11.44 -13.96
N GLU A 154 -2.66 -10.70 -14.96
CA GLU A 154 -2.25 -10.92 -16.34
C GLU A 154 -1.58 -9.64 -16.86
N LEU A 155 -0.29 -9.71 -17.14
CA LEU A 155 0.50 -8.58 -17.60
C LEU A 155 0.60 -8.61 -19.13
N ARG A 156 0.13 -7.54 -19.77
CA ARG A 156 0.22 -7.31 -21.21
C ARG A 156 0.93 -5.98 -21.48
N PRO A 157 1.41 -5.72 -22.70
CA PRO A 157 1.93 -4.40 -23.06
C PRO A 157 0.92 -3.29 -22.74
N GLY A 158 1.29 -2.35 -21.87
CA GLY A 158 0.46 -1.22 -21.45
C GLY A 158 -0.72 -1.55 -20.51
N VAL A 159 -0.97 -2.83 -20.19
CA VAL A 159 -2.15 -3.25 -19.43
C VAL A 159 -1.78 -4.25 -18.31
N CYS A 160 -2.34 -4.04 -17.12
CA CYS A 160 -2.34 -5.00 -16.02
C CYS A 160 -3.79 -5.43 -15.74
N LEU A 161 -4.17 -6.64 -16.14
CA LEU A 161 -5.49 -7.18 -15.81
C LEU A 161 -5.44 -7.84 -14.44
N ILE A 162 -6.26 -7.34 -13.52
CA ILE A 162 -6.46 -7.86 -12.18
C ILE A 162 -7.70 -8.74 -12.22
N HIS A 163 -7.51 -10.06 -12.26
CA HIS A 163 -8.63 -11.00 -12.19
C HIS A 163 -8.98 -11.23 -10.73
N ALA A 164 -10.23 -11.02 -10.39
CA ALA A 164 -10.75 -11.21 -9.04
C ALA A 164 -12.12 -11.87 -9.07
N ARG A 165 -12.55 -12.36 -7.93
CA ARG A 165 -13.92 -12.84 -7.68
C ARG A 165 -14.50 -12.13 -6.47
N GLY A 166 -15.83 -12.11 -6.40
CA GLY A 166 -16.57 -11.48 -5.31
C GLY A 166 -17.39 -10.29 -5.78
N GLU A 167 -17.73 -9.41 -4.86
CA GLU A 167 -18.61 -8.25 -5.08
C GLU A 167 -17.85 -6.94 -4.82
N GLY A 168 -18.30 -5.84 -5.45
CA GLY A 168 -17.72 -4.51 -5.26
C GLY A 168 -16.90 -4.02 -6.45
N GLU A 169 -17.19 -4.53 -7.65
CA GLU A 169 -16.48 -4.17 -8.89
C GLU A 169 -16.56 -2.67 -9.17
N GLU A 170 -17.74 -2.07 -9.01
CA GLU A 170 -17.94 -0.64 -9.29
C GLU A 170 -17.09 0.24 -8.38
N GLU A 171 -17.14 0.00 -7.07
CA GLU A 171 -16.37 0.75 -6.07
C GLU A 171 -14.85 0.58 -6.29
N ALA A 172 -14.40 -0.64 -6.59
CA ALA A 172 -13.00 -0.93 -6.89
C ALA A 172 -12.53 -0.21 -8.17
N ASN A 173 -13.33 -0.23 -9.23
CA ASN A 173 -13.04 0.50 -10.47
C ASN A 173 -12.98 2.02 -10.25
N LEU A 174 -13.89 2.59 -9.45
CA LEU A 174 -13.80 3.99 -9.03
C LEU A 174 -12.52 4.27 -8.22
N GLY A 175 -12.12 3.32 -7.39
CA GLY A 175 -10.83 3.37 -6.67
C GLY A 175 -9.64 3.38 -7.61
N LEU A 176 -9.59 2.47 -8.57
CA LEU A 176 -8.53 2.38 -9.58
C LEU A 176 -8.41 3.67 -10.41
N GLN A 177 -9.53 4.23 -10.88
CA GLN A 177 -9.53 5.49 -11.64
C GLN A 177 -8.85 6.64 -10.87
N ARG A 178 -8.96 6.66 -9.54
CA ARG A 178 -8.45 7.74 -8.68
C ARG A 178 -7.05 7.50 -8.14
N LYS A 179 -6.57 6.25 -8.11
CA LYS A 179 -5.37 5.86 -7.37
C LYS A 179 -4.30 5.17 -8.21
N SER A 180 -4.58 4.79 -9.47
CA SER A 180 -3.65 4.01 -10.29
C SER A 180 -2.53 4.81 -10.96
N ASP A 181 -2.56 6.12 -10.90
CA ASP A 181 -1.58 7.03 -11.52
C ASP A 181 -0.12 6.64 -11.22
N LEU A 182 0.18 6.41 -9.94
CA LEU A 182 1.53 6.06 -9.52
C LEU A 182 1.94 4.65 -9.97
N PHE A 183 1.01 3.69 -9.92
CA PHE A 183 1.27 2.34 -10.43
C PHE A 183 1.55 2.36 -11.93
N GLN A 184 0.76 3.11 -12.70
CA GLN A 184 0.96 3.27 -14.13
C GLN A 184 2.33 3.90 -14.45
N GLN A 185 2.76 4.90 -13.67
CA GLN A 185 4.07 5.53 -13.85
C GLN A 185 5.24 4.55 -13.66
N VAL A 186 5.17 3.64 -12.69
CA VAL A 186 6.28 2.73 -12.37
C VAL A 186 6.25 1.45 -13.18
N SER A 187 5.06 0.93 -13.54
CA SER A 187 4.89 -0.33 -14.27
C SER A 187 4.77 -0.13 -15.79
N GLY A 188 4.47 1.08 -16.24
CA GLY A 188 4.10 1.35 -17.64
C GLY A 188 2.76 0.73 -18.04
N ARG A 189 1.93 0.27 -17.06
CA ARG A 189 0.67 -0.44 -17.34
C ARG A 189 -0.51 0.19 -16.61
N GLN A 190 -1.61 0.36 -17.34
CA GLN A 190 -2.90 0.75 -16.76
C GLN A 190 -3.55 -0.49 -16.11
N PRO A 191 -3.90 -0.46 -14.82
CA PRO A 191 -4.61 -1.55 -14.17
C PRO A 191 -6.11 -1.52 -14.53
N PHE A 192 -6.66 -2.71 -14.77
CA PHE A 192 -8.09 -2.94 -14.98
C PHE A 192 -8.54 -4.14 -14.13
N LEU A 193 -9.66 -3.99 -13.44
CA LEU A 193 -10.30 -5.08 -12.74
C LEU A 193 -11.18 -5.89 -13.70
N LYS A 194 -11.13 -7.21 -13.60
CA LYS A 194 -12.00 -8.15 -14.27
C LYS A 194 -12.54 -9.15 -13.26
N ILE A 195 -13.83 -9.13 -13.05
CA ILE A 195 -14.49 -10.11 -12.18
C ILE A 195 -14.80 -11.38 -12.96
N ALA A 196 -14.49 -12.55 -12.37
CA ALA A 196 -14.87 -13.82 -12.94
C ALA A 196 -16.40 -13.92 -12.96
N SER A 197 -16.99 -14.19 -14.13
CA SER A 197 -18.41 -14.53 -14.24
C SER A 197 -18.66 -15.82 -13.45
N SER A 198 -19.64 -15.76 -12.54
CA SER A 198 -20.10 -16.93 -11.77
C SER A 198 -20.65 -18.01 -12.70
#